data_4c1ece99d97517321fd045005c4ffb27
#
_entry.id   4c1ece99d97517321fd045005c4ffb27
#
_cell.length_a   1.000
_cell.length_b   1.000
_cell.length_c   1.000
_cell.angle_alpha   90.00
_cell.angle_beta   90.00
_cell.angle_gamma   90.00
#
_symmetry.space_group_name_H-M   'P 1'
#
loop_
_entity.id
_entity.type
_entity.pdbx_description
1 polymer ?
#
loop_
_entity_poly.entity_id
_entity_poly.type
_entity_poly.pdbx_seq_one_letter_code
_entity_poly.pdbx_strand_id
1 'polypeptide(L)'
;MAASSLALASISSRAVEAAPSMKWDAETDVLVIGYGGAGACCAIEAAKSGSNVLILEKMGRPGGNTAVSSGGFMIPDDKEKAWKYLRATYDFAAAECDEELITAYCEEAENLKNFLKEIDPENSIFVYGYAGFKTLEGADTIKRYRVKGKKGQKRQGSGDYLFDVLIEGVNQRKIPVWLNCPAVQLIRRGNEVIGAVAVKDQKRVNIKAKKAVVLTTGGYEFDPESMHTYCVGTHFNGKGNPGNTGDGLRMAQSMGAKLWHMNAYSAYMAPKFPGAQTAIDASPKGPSFIWVDQDGRRFANEKTDGHCQMYTVMWLDAVRHRYPRIPCYMVFDQATLDKG
;
A
#
# COMPACT_ATOMS: atom_id res chain seq x y z
N MET A 1 -8.04 24.55 -7.79
CA MET A 1 -8.56 23.97 -9.03
C MET A 1 -9.47 22.82 -8.64
N ALA A 2 -10.75 22.96 -8.92
CA ALA A 2 -11.77 22.03 -8.53
C ALA A 2 -11.57 20.70 -9.26
N ALA A 3 -11.39 19.62 -8.51
CA ALA A 3 -11.46 18.28 -9.05
C ALA A 3 -12.92 18.05 -9.47
N SER A 4 -13.17 18.00 -10.77
CA SER A 4 -14.45 17.56 -11.33
C SER A 4 -14.62 16.10 -10.90
N SER A 5 -15.44 15.87 -9.88
CA SER A 5 -16.01 14.57 -9.58
C SER A 5 -16.90 14.18 -10.74
N LEU A 6 -16.33 13.47 -11.72
CA LEU A 6 -17.13 12.68 -12.65
C LEU A 6 -17.89 11.67 -11.79
N ALA A 7 -19.20 11.87 -11.68
CA ALA A 7 -20.12 10.85 -11.23
C ALA A 7 -20.00 9.67 -12.21
N LEU A 8 -19.09 8.76 -11.94
CA LEU A 8 -19.09 7.42 -12.51
C LEU A 8 -20.38 6.79 -11.96
N ALA A 9 -21.47 6.91 -12.75
CA ALA A 9 -22.71 6.19 -12.49
C ALA A 9 -22.30 4.76 -12.09
N SER A 10 -22.90 4.21 -11.05
CA SER A 10 -22.61 2.92 -10.42
C SER A 10 -22.28 1.85 -11.47
N ILE A 11 -20.99 1.80 -11.85
CA ILE A 11 -20.51 0.78 -12.77
C ILE A 11 -20.47 -0.49 -11.92
N SER A 12 -21.34 -1.45 -12.26
CA SER A 12 -21.33 -2.75 -11.64
C SER A 12 -19.89 -3.30 -11.66
N SER A 13 -19.33 -3.61 -10.51
CA SER A 13 -17.99 -4.23 -10.40
C SER A 13 -17.95 -5.68 -10.90
N ARG A 14 -19.10 -6.23 -11.34
CA ARG A 14 -19.19 -7.61 -11.86
C ARG A 14 -18.30 -7.77 -13.08
N ALA A 15 -17.58 -8.90 -13.11
CA ALA A 15 -16.79 -9.28 -14.27
C ALA A 15 -17.68 -9.44 -15.52
N VAL A 16 -17.16 -9.05 -16.66
CA VAL A 16 -17.85 -9.15 -17.94
C VAL A 16 -17.49 -10.48 -18.60
N GLU A 17 -18.49 -11.27 -18.99
CA GLU A 17 -18.24 -12.48 -19.82
C GLU A 17 -17.89 -12.04 -21.25
N ALA A 18 -16.79 -12.55 -21.78
CA ALA A 18 -16.37 -12.22 -23.14
C ALA A 18 -17.28 -12.88 -24.17
N ALA A 19 -18.00 -12.10 -24.92
CA ALA A 19 -18.73 -12.61 -26.09
C ALA A 19 -17.76 -13.02 -27.22
N PRO A 20 -18.09 -14.02 -28.06
CA PRO A 20 -17.25 -14.37 -29.21
C PRO A 20 -16.95 -13.22 -30.16
N SER A 21 -17.89 -12.25 -30.24
CA SER A 21 -17.80 -11.05 -31.08
C SER A 21 -17.21 -9.84 -30.32
N MET A 22 -16.65 -10.03 -29.11
CA MET A 22 -16.09 -8.90 -28.34
C MET A 22 -14.98 -8.23 -29.13
N LYS A 23 -15.13 -6.92 -29.34
CA LYS A 23 -14.09 -6.09 -29.92
C LYS A 23 -13.06 -5.73 -28.87
N TRP A 24 -11.79 -5.93 -29.18
CA TRP A 24 -10.65 -5.53 -28.39
C TRP A 24 -10.06 -4.23 -28.95
N ASP A 25 -9.86 -3.25 -28.07
CA ASP A 25 -9.30 -1.94 -28.44
C ASP A 25 -7.79 -1.91 -28.29
N ALA A 26 -7.24 -2.80 -27.43
CA ALA A 26 -5.82 -3.04 -27.23
C ALA A 26 -5.55 -4.48 -26.81
N GLU A 27 -4.30 -4.90 -27.01
CA GLU A 27 -3.83 -6.24 -26.65
C GLU A 27 -2.43 -6.17 -26.08
N THR A 28 -2.15 -6.95 -25.04
CA THR A 28 -0.83 -7.12 -24.42
C THR A 28 -0.66 -8.56 -23.94
N ASP A 29 0.56 -8.97 -23.56
CA ASP A 29 0.77 -10.28 -22.92
C ASP A 29 0.38 -10.18 -21.43
N VAL A 30 0.88 -9.19 -20.73
CA VAL A 30 0.59 -8.95 -19.31
C VAL A 30 -0.02 -7.57 -19.14
N LEU A 31 -1.21 -7.53 -18.55
CA LEU A 31 -1.91 -6.30 -18.20
C LEU A 31 -1.73 -6.03 -16.72
N VAL A 32 -1.01 -4.98 -16.35
CA VAL A 32 -0.80 -4.56 -14.97
C VAL A 32 -1.76 -3.42 -14.65
N ILE A 33 -2.60 -3.61 -13.63
CA ILE A 33 -3.59 -2.63 -13.19
C ILE A 33 -3.13 -1.97 -11.89
N GLY A 34 -2.68 -0.73 -11.98
CA GLY A 34 -2.08 0.09 -10.93
C GLY A 34 -0.58 0.30 -11.14
N TYR A 35 -0.12 1.55 -11.08
CA TYR A 35 1.28 1.92 -11.22
C TYR A 35 1.85 2.46 -9.91
N GLY A 36 1.71 1.66 -8.86
CA GLY A 36 2.48 1.78 -7.62
C GLY A 36 3.74 0.92 -7.66
N GLY A 37 4.41 0.73 -6.52
CA GLY A 37 5.63 -0.08 -6.42
C GLY A 37 5.45 -1.51 -6.92
N ALA A 38 4.38 -2.19 -6.50
CA ALA A 38 4.10 -3.56 -6.92
C ALA A 38 3.88 -3.67 -8.44
N GLY A 39 3.13 -2.71 -9.03
CA GLY A 39 2.88 -2.70 -10.47
C GLY A 39 4.15 -2.43 -11.28
N ALA A 40 4.99 -1.50 -10.83
CA ALA A 40 6.27 -1.24 -11.46
C ALA A 40 7.18 -2.47 -11.44
N CYS A 41 7.36 -3.12 -10.28
CA CYS A 41 8.17 -4.33 -10.15
C CYS A 41 7.64 -5.46 -11.05
N CYS A 42 6.33 -5.71 -11.01
CA CYS A 42 5.68 -6.72 -11.85
C CYS A 42 5.93 -6.45 -13.34
N ALA A 43 5.73 -5.20 -13.78
CA ALA A 43 5.90 -4.82 -15.17
C ALA A 43 7.36 -4.98 -15.65
N ILE A 44 8.33 -4.59 -14.80
CA ILE A 44 9.76 -4.71 -15.07
C ILE A 44 10.15 -6.17 -15.25
N GLU A 45 9.75 -7.06 -14.31
CA GLU A 45 10.08 -8.48 -14.36
C GLU A 45 9.37 -9.19 -15.52
N ALA A 46 8.12 -8.87 -15.80
CA ALA A 46 7.40 -9.43 -16.94
C ALA A 46 8.06 -9.01 -18.27
N ALA A 47 8.47 -7.77 -18.41
CA ALA A 47 9.18 -7.29 -19.60
C ALA A 47 10.57 -7.93 -19.74
N LYS A 48 11.29 -8.10 -18.62
CA LYS A 48 12.59 -8.79 -18.58
C LYS A 48 12.45 -10.24 -19.03
N SER A 49 11.32 -10.88 -18.76
CA SER A 49 10.99 -12.23 -19.22
C SER A 49 10.46 -12.27 -20.67
N GLY A 50 10.58 -11.18 -21.43
CA GLY A 50 10.20 -11.11 -22.84
C GLY A 50 8.70 -10.95 -23.10
N SER A 51 7.89 -10.58 -22.11
CA SER A 51 6.47 -10.33 -22.31
C SER A 51 6.23 -8.86 -22.69
N ASN A 52 5.28 -8.63 -23.62
CA ASN A 52 4.73 -7.30 -23.83
C ASN A 52 3.86 -6.93 -22.63
N VAL A 53 4.08 -5.75 -22.05
CA VAL A 53 3.38 -5.30 -20.86
C VAL A 53 2.66 -3.98 -21.14
N LEU A 54 1.47 -3.82 -20.59
CA LEU A 54 0.76 -2.54 -20.52
C LEU A 54 0.40 -2.26 -19.06
N ILE A 55 0.74 -1.06 -18.58
CA ILE A 55 0.33 -0.58 -17.26
C ILE A 55 -0.83 0.39 -17.38
N LEU A 56 -1.88 0.16 -16.58
CA LEU A 56 -2.97 1.11 -16.40
C LEU A 56 -2.86 1.78 -15.04
N GLU A 57 -2.99 3.11 -15.02
CA GLU A 57 -3.02 3.90 -13.79
C GLU A 57 -4.20 4.85 -13.82
N LYS A 58 -5.03 4.82 -12.77
CA LYS A 58 -6.22 5.67 -12.72
C LYS A 58 -5.94 7.13 -12.44
N MET A 59 -4.84 7.39 -11.74
CA MET A 59 -4.41 8.75 -11.41
C MET A 59 -3.64 9.38 -12.57
N GLY A 60 -3.56 10.72 -12.57
CA GLY A 60 -2.76 11.48 -13.54
C GLY A 60 -1.24 11.39 -13.29
N ARG A 61 -0.82 10.70 -12.22
CA ARG A 61 0.58 10.45 -11.88
C ARG A 61 0.73 9.06 -11.26
N PRO A 62 1.83 8.37 -11.54
CA PRO A 62 2.12 7.09 -10.90
C PRO A 62 2.64 7.27 -9.47
N GLY A 63 2.79 6.17 -8.74
CA GLY A 63 3.44 6.15 -7.43
C GLY A 63 2.68 5.37 -6.37
N GLY A 64 1.36 5.47 -6.35
CA GLY A 64 0.54 4.86 -5.32
C GLY A 64 1.02 5.22 -3.90
N ASN A 65 0.85 4.32 -2.95
CA ASN A 65 1.38 4.48 -1.60
C ASN A 65 2.91 4.42 -1.54
N THR A 66 3.58 3.79 -2.50
CA THR A 66 5.04 3.69 -2.52
C THR A 66 5.69 5.06 -2.57
N ALA A 67 5.26 5.94 -3.46
CA ALA A 67 5.83 7.29 -3.61
C ALA A 67 5.60 8.18 -2.39
N VAL A 68 4.43 8.06 -1.73
CA VAL A 68 4.08 8.88 -0.56
C VAL A 68 4.51 8.26 0.78
N SER A 69 5.10 7.07 0.75
CA SER A 69 5.61 6.37 1.93
C SER A 69 6.96 6.90 2.40
N SER A 70 7.47 6.34 3.50
CA SER A 70 8.86 6.58 3.93
C SER A 70 9.90 5.84 3.06
N GLY A 71 9.49 5.07 2.04
CA GLY A 71 10.36 4.35 1.11
C GLY A 71 11.19 3.25 1.76
N GLY A 72 10.76 2.78 2.93
CA GLY A 72 11.46 1.74 3.65
C GLY A 72 11.12 0.35 3.10
N PHE A 73 12.12 -0.50 2.97
CA PHE A 73 11.96 -1.93 2.71
C PHE A 73 12.88 -2.73 3.62
N MET A 74 12.52 -3.99 3.87
CA MET A 74 13.19 -4.82 4.84
C MET A 74 13.88 -5.99 4.15
N ILE A 75 15.12 -6.27 4.58
CA ILE A 75 15.88 -7.41 4.09
C ILE A 75 16.50 -8.11 5.29
N PRO A 76 16.32 -9.43 5.43
CA PRO A 76 16.98 -10.24 6.43
C PRO A 76 18.50 -10.34 6.20
N ASP A 77 19.29 -10.29 7.28
CA ASP A 77 20.70 -10.67 7.23
C ASP A 77 20.88 -12.16 7.54
N ASP A 78 20.02 -12.70 8.41
CA ASP A 78 20.00 -14.09 8.83
C ASP A 78 18.59 -14.64 8.56
N LYS A 79 18.46 -15.47 7.55
CA LYS A 79 17.17 -15.98 7.07
C LYS A 79 16.45 -16.82 8.10
N GLU A 80 17.18 -17.64 8.86
CA GLU A 80 16.60 -18.51 9.88
C GLU A 80 16.04 -17.71 11.07
N LYS A 81 16.82 -16.76 11.59
CA LYS A 81 16.36 -15.88 12.67
C LYS A 81 15.22 -14.97 12.20
N ALA A 82 15.28 -14.47 10.97
CA ALA A 82 14.22 -13.66 10.39
C ALA A 82 12.93 -14.46 10.25
N TRP A 83 13.01 -15.73 9.85
CA TRP A 83 11.86 -16.62 9.79
C TRP A 83 11.21 -16.79 11.17
N LYS A 84 12.00 -17.07 12.21
CA LYS A 84 11.52 -17.17 13.60
C LYS A 84 10.85 -15.88 14.05
N TYR A 85 11.48 -14.73 13.77
CA TYR A 85 10.91 -13.42 14.09
C TYR A 85 9.56 -13.19 13.40
N LEU A 86 9.48 -13.41 12.09
CA LEU A 86 8.24 -13.21 11.33
C LEU A 86 7.14 -14.18 11.80
N ARG A 87 7.50 -15.45 12.04
CA ARG A 87 6.55 -16.42 12.60
C ARG A 87 5.99 -15.96 13.96
N ALA A 88 6.85 -15.47 14.84
CA ALA A 88 6.44 -14.96 16.16
C ALA A 88 5.52 -13.72 16.06
N THR A 89 5.61 -12.92 14.99
CA THR A 89 4.69 -11.79 14.79
C THR A 89 3.26 -12.25 14.50
N TYR A 90 3.07 -13.39 13.87
CA TYR A 90 1.74 -13.99 13.68
C TYR A 90 1.17 -14.51 14.99
N ASP A 91 1.98 -15.16 15.82
CA ASP A 91 1.56 -15.61 17.15
C ASP A 91 1.14 -14.43 18.04
N PHE A 92 1.93 -13.35 18.00
CA PHE A 92 1.60 -12.11 18.71
C PHE A 92 0.25 -11.53 18.27
N ALA A 93 -0.04 -11.58 16.98
CA ALA A 93 -1.30 -11.08 16.43
C ALA A 93 -2.46 -12.08 16.54
N ALA A 94 -2.23 -13.29 17.06
CA ALA A 94 -3.17 -14.41 17.02
C ALA A 94 -3.76 -14.66 15.64
N ALA A 95 -2.90 -14.51 14.61
CA ALA A 95 -3.29 -14.58 13.21
C ALA A 95 -2.93 -15.93 12.60
N GLU A 96 -3.70 -16.36 11.61
CA GLU A 96 -3.36 -17.52 10.78
C GLU A 96 -2.07 -17.23 10.02
N CYS A 97 -1.12 -18.16 10.08
CA CYS A 97 0.21 -18.02 9.52
C CYS A 97 0.39 -18.90 8.27
N ASP A 98 0.84 -18.29 7.19
CA ASP A 98 1.35 -18.99 6.02
C ASP A 98 2.89 -19.07 6.09
N GLU A 99 3.39 -20.22 6.52
CA GLU A 99 4.84 -20.45 6.70
C GLU A 99 5.60 -20.53 5.37
N GLU A 100 4.94 -20.96 4.29
CA GLU A 100 5.53 -20.97 2.94
C GLU A 100 5.79 -19.54 2.47
N LEU A 101 4.87 -18.63 2.76
CA LEU A 101 5.02 -17.21 2.42
C LEU A 101 6.17 -16.55 3.22
N ILE A 102 6.31 -16.89 4.51
CA ILE A 102 7.45 -16.41 5.31
C ILE A 102 8.77 -16.92 4.72
N THR A 103 8.82 -18.20 4.36
CA THR A 103 10.01 -18.82 3.77
C THR A 103 10.37 -18.14 2.46
N ALA A 104 9.42 -17.98 1.54
CA ALA A 104 9.63 -17.29 0.27
C ALA A 104 10.14 -15.85 0.49
N TYR A 105 9.57 -15.12 1.44
CA TYR A 105 10.05 -13.77 1.77
C TYR A 105 11.50 -13.79 2.27
N CYS A 106 11.86 -14.68 3.19
CA CYS A 106 13.22 -14.75 3.73
C CYS A 106 14.26 -15.16 2.67
N GLU A 107 13.86 -15.97 1.71
CA GLU A 107 14.73 -16.41 0.61
C GLU A 107 14.94 -15.33 -0.44
N GLU A 108 13.88 -14.62 -0.81
CA GLU A 108 13.87 -13.72 -1.98
C GLU A 108 14.17 -12.25 -1.65
N ALA A 109 13.98 -11.82 -0.38
CA ALA A 109 14.12 -10.42 -0.02
C ALA A 109 15.50 -9.82 -0.33
N GLU A 110 16.57 -10.63 -0.31
CA GLU A 110 17.93 -10.18 -0.65
C GLU A 110 18.06 -9.78 -2.13
N ASN A 111 17.30 -10.43 -3.01
CA ASN A 111 17.30 -10.14 -4.44
C ASN A 111 16.82 -8.72 -4.76
N LEU A 112 16.09 -8.07 -3.85
CA LEU A 112 15.64 -6.69 -4.02
C LEU A 112 16.81 -5.70 -4.19
N LYS A 113 17.95 -5.92 -3.52
CA LYS A 113 19.15 -5.07 -3.71
C LYS A 113 19.67 -5.17 -5.14
N ASN A 114 19.75 -6.41 -5.65
CA ASN A 114 20.23 -6.68 -7.00
C ASN A 114 19.26 -6.11 -8.05
N PHE A 115 17.96 -6.28 -7.84
CA PHE A 115 16.92 -5.71 -8.68
C PHE A 115 17.02 -4.18 -8.80
N LEU A 116 17.19 -3.47 -7.67
CA LEU A 116 17.33 -2.01 -7.68
C LEU A 116 18.64 -1.57 -8.34
N LYS A 117 19.75 -2.29 -8.13
CA LYS A 117 21.04 -2.00 -8.77
C LYS A 117 21.07 -2.32 -10.25
N GLU A 118 20.32 -3.30 -10.71
CA GLU A 118 20.17 -3.60 -12.15
C GLU A 118 19.53 -2.41 -12.89
N ILE A 119 18.57 -1.74 -12.24
CA ILE A 119 17.89 -0.57 -12.81
C ILE A 119 18.81 0.68 -12.75
N ASP A 120 19.39 0.93 -11.59
CA ASP A 120 20.27 2.08 -11.33
C ASP A 120 21.54 1.60 -10.60
N PRO A 121 22.62 1.29 -11.32
CA PRO A 121 23.88 0.81 -10.73
C PRO A 121 24.51 1.78 -9.74
N GLU A 122 24.27 3.08 -9.90
CA GLU A 122 24.76 4.12 -8.99
C GLU A 122 23.88 4.33 -7.75
N ASN A 123 22.78 3.59 -7.67
CA ASN A 123 21.83 3.71 -6.57
C ASN A 123 22.48 3.41 -5.22
N SER A 124 22.41 4.37 -4.33
CA SER A 124 22.86 4.21 -2.95
C SER A 124 21.72 3.72 -2.07
N ILE A 125 21.85 2.50 -1.56
CA ILE A 125 20.95 1.91 -0.57
C ILE A 125 21.65 1.96 0.79
N PHE A 126 20.95 2.42 1.81
CA PHE A 126 21.51 2.51 3.16
C PHE A 126 20.56 1.93 4.22
N VAL A 127 21.14 1.42 5.29
CA VAL A 127 20.40 0.95 6.47
C VAL A 127 20.02 2.16 7.32
N TYR A 128 18.74 2.27 7.70
CA TYR A 128 18.29 3.32 8.61
C TYR A 128 17.68 2.79 9.91
N GLY A 129 17.58 1.48 10.08
CA GLY A 129 17.05 0.83 11.30
C GLY A 129 16.87 -0.67 11.16
N TYR A 130 16.17 -1.23 12.11
CA TYR A 130 15.87 -2.67 12.23
C TYR A 130 14.35 -2.87 12.36
N ALA A 131 13.89 -4.12 12.33
CA ALA A 131 12.48 -4.47 12.51
C ALA A 131 11.88 -3.93 13.83
N GLY A 132 10.56 -3.79 13.86
CA GLY A 132 9.87 -3.02 14.90
C GLY A 132 9.83 -3.67 16.29
N PHE A 133 9.52 -4.96 16.39
CA PHE A 133 9.25 -5.63 17.68
C PHE A 133 10.53 -6.14 18.32
N LYS A 134 11.28 -5.25 18.96
CA LYS A 134 12.60 -5.54 19.55
C LYS A 134 12.61 -6.61 20.65
N THR A 135 11.45 -6.93 21.21
CA THR A 135 11.26 -7.94 22.24
C THR A 135 11.17 -9.35 21.67
N LEU A 136 10.97 -9.50 20.37
CA LEU A 136 10.92 -10.79 19.70
C LEU A 136 12.32 -11.21 19.26
N GLU A 137 12.62 -12.51 19.41
CA GLU A 137 13.87 -13.11 18.93
C GLU A 137 14.03 -12.86 17.42
N GLY A 138 15.22 -12.48 17.00
CA GLY A 138 15.56 -12.23 15.58
C GLY A 138 15.18 -10.85 15.06
N ALA A 139 14.62 -9.96 15.86
CA ALA A 139 14.28 -8.59 15.43
C ALA A 139 15.51 -7.79 14.94
N ASP A 140 16.69 -8.11 15.44
CA ASP A 140 17.95 -7.47 15.08
C ASP A 140 18.53 -7.95 13.74
N THR A 141 17.94 -8.98 13.14
CA THR A 141 18.38 -9.55 11.85
C THR A 141 17.67 -8.96 10.64
N ILE A 142 16.53 -8.31 10.84
CA ILE A 142 15.78 -7.69 9.73
C ILE A 142 16.13 -6.21 9.65
N LYS A 143 16.99 -5.86 8.71
CA LYS A 143 17.41 -4.48 8.46
C LYS A 143 16.38 -3.73 7.61
N ARG A 144 16.16 -2.47 7.97
CA ARG A 144 15.38 -1.52 7.18
C ARG A 144 16.29 -0.70 6.29
N TYR A 145 16.02 -0.74 5.00
CA TYR A 145 16.78 -0.04 3.97
C TYR A 145 15.95 1.09 3.36
N ARG A 146 16.64 2.07 2.82
CA ARG A 146 16.09 3.13 1.95
C ARG A 146 17.02 3.41 0.79
N VAL A 147 16.41 3.93 -0.28
CA VAL A 147 17.16 4.52 -1.39
C VAL A 147 17.54 5.95 -1.03
N LYS A 148 18.78 6.33 -1.26
CA LYS A 148 19.27 7.71 -1.08
C LYS A 148 18.97 8.52 -2.35
N GLY A 149 18.39 9.70 -2.17
CA GLY A 149 18.19 10.63 -3.29
C GLY A 149 19.50 11.07 -3.93
N LYS A 150 19.49 11.29 -5.23
CA LYS A 150 20.65 11.82 -5.97
C LYS A 150 20.93 13.27 -5.54
N LYS A 151 22.20 13.71 -5.63
CA LYS A 151 22.62 15.05 -5.21
C LYS A 151 21.81 16.13 -5.95
N GLY A 152 21.25 17.06 -5.21
CA GLY A 152 20.41 18.14 -5.76
C GLY A 152 18.94 17.77 -6.00
N GLN A 153 18.55 16.51 -5.86
CA GLN A 153 17.17 16.07 -5.97
C GLN A 153 16.40 16.45 -4.69
N LYS A 154 15.36 17.27 -4.84
CA LYS A 154 14.46 17.65 -3.74
C LYS A 154 13.13 16.93 -3.94
N ARG A 155 12.77 16.06 -2.99
CA ARG A 155 11.51 15.32 -2.96
C ARG A 155 10.84 15.45 -1.60
N GLN A 156 9.55 15.18 -1.54
CA GLN A 156 8.77 15.28 -0.31
C GLN A 156 9.07 14.15 0.69
N GLY A 157 9.60 13.03 0.22
CA GLY A 157 9.91 11.88 1.07
C GLY A 157 10.80 10.83 0.40
N SER A 158 11.26 9.88 1.20
CA SER A 158 12.15 8.80 0.72
C SER A 158 11.45 7.81 -0.21
N GLY A 159 10.13 7.71 -0.16
CA GLY A 159 9.32 6.89 -1.06
C GLY A 159 9.39 7.37 -2.51
N ASP A 160 9.45 8.69 -2.71
CA ASP A 160 9.66 9.27 -4.03
C ASP A 160 10.99 8.79 -4.65
N TYR A 161 12.08 8.72 -3.87
CA TYR A 161 13.37 8.25 -4.38
C TYR A 161 13.35 6.78 -4.80
N LEU A 162 12.70 5.93 -4.01
CA LEU A 162 12.50 4.53 -4.37
C LEU A 162 11.67 4.42 -5.65
N PHE A 163 10.60 5.20 -5.73
CA PHE A 163 9.70 5.13 -6.88
C PHE A 163 10.33 5.73 -8.16
N ASP A 164 11.20 6.73 -8.05
CA ASP A 164 11.97 7.25 -9.19
C ASP A 164 12.85 6.16 -9.83
N VAL A 165 13.46 5.28 -9.02
CA VAL A 165 14.21 4.12 -9.55
C VAL A 165 13.28 3.17 -10.31
N LEU A 166 12.10 2.91 -9.77
CA LEU A 166 11.13 2.04 -10.43
C LEU A 166 10.59 2.64 -11.74
N ILE A 167 10.35 3.96 -11.78
CA ILE A 167 10.00 4.67 -13.03
C ILE A 167 11.10 4.50 -14.07
N GLU A 168 12.35 4.66 -13.66
CA GLU A 168 13.50 4.47 -14.56
C GLU A 168 13.52 3.05 -15.14
N GLY A 169 13.28 2.03 -14.31
CA GLY A 169 13.20 0.65 -14.77
C GLY A 169 12.09 0.40 -15.81
N VAL A 170 10.94 1.05 -15.65
CA VAL A 170 9.83 0.99 -16.61
C VAL A 170 10.20 1.72 -17.91
N ASN A 171 10.84 2.90 -17.82
CA ASN A 171 11.24 3.71 -18.97
C ASN A 171 12.32 3.02 -19.80
N GLN A 172 13.36 2.45 -19.18
CA GLN A 172 14.44 1.72 -19.84
C GLN A 172 13.91 0.56 -20.70
N ARG A 173 12.83 -0.08 -20.24
CA ARG A 173 12.17 -1.18 -20.95
C ARG A 173 11.07 -0.71 -21.88
N LYS A 174 10.87 0.61 -22.00
CA LYS A 174 9.84 1.24 -22.87
C LYS A 174 8.46 0.66 -22.67
N ILE A 175 8.10 0.33 -21.42
CA ILE A 175 6.80 -0.24 -21.10
C ILE A 175 5.71 0.82 -21.27
N PRO A 176 4.67 0.60 -22.08
CA PRO A 176 3.56 1.52 -22.23
C PRO A 176 2.81 1.72 -20.92
N VAL A 177 2.50 2.99 -20.59
CA VAL A 177 1.73 3.38 -19.41
C VAL A 177 0.56 4.25 -19.84
N TRP A 178 -0.64 3.89 -19.43
CA TRP A 178 -1.84 4.71 -19.61
C TRP A 178 -2.23 5.33 -18.28
N LEU A 179 -1.98 6.62 -18.13
CA LEU A 179 -2.43 7.43 -16.98
C LEU A 179 -3.87 7.92 -17.20
N ASN A 180 -4.53 8.35 -16.12
CA ASN A 180 -5.96 8.73 -16.14
C ASN A 180 -6.84 7.65 -16.78
N CYS A 181 -6.48 6.39 -16.59
CA CYS A 181 -7.10 5.23 -17.22
C CYS A 181 -7.50 4.18 -16.17
N PRO A 182 -8.57 4.42 -15.38
CA PRO A 182 -9.05 3.45 -14.42
C PRO A 182 -9.53 2.17 -15.09
N ALA A 183 -9.07 1.01 -14.65
CA ALA A 183 -9.72 -0.26 -14.92
C ALA A 183 -10.98 -0.34 -14.04
N VAL A 184 -12.08 -0.77 -14.63
CA VAL A 184 -13.39 -0.76 -13.96
C VAL A 184 -14.03 -2.14 -13.83
N GLN A 185 -13.67 -3.07 -14.70
CA GLN A 185 -14.18 -4.45 -14.67
C GLN A 185 -13.14 -5.41 -15.23
N LEU A 186 -13.14 -6.65 -14.76
CA LEU A 186 -12.38 -7.73 -15.38
C LEU A 186 -13.23 -8.32 -16.51
N ILE A 187 -12.56 -8.82 -17.56
CA ILE A 187 -13.16 -9.59 -18.64
C ILE A 187 -12.75 -11.04 -18.47
N ARG A 188 -13.73 -11.93 -18.43
CA ARG A 188 -13.51 -13.36 -18.25
C ARG A 188 -14.04 -14.19 -19.41
N ARG A 189 -13.52 -15.38 -19.53
CA ARG A 189 -14.05 -16.47 -20.34
C ARG A 189 -14.16 -17.69 -19.43
N GLY A 190 -15.37 -18.02 -19.01
CA GLY A 190 -15.57 -19.00 -17.96
C GLY A 190 -14.88 -18.55 -16.66
N ASN A 191 -13.94 -19.33 -16.15
CA ASN A 191 -13.17 -19.02 -14.93
C ASN A 191 -11.84 -18.29 -15.21
N GLU A 192 -11.49 -18.07 -16.45
CA GLU A 192 -10.24 -17.42 -16.83
C GLU A 192 -10.43 -15.92 -17.00
N VAL A 193 -9.57 -15.09 -16.38
CA VAL A 193 -9.51 -13.66 -16.63
C VAL A 193 -8.63 -13.41 -17.85
N ILE A 194 -9.23 -12.88 -18.93
CA ILE A 194 -8.58 -12.68 -20.22
C ILE A 194 -8.39 -11.20 -20.58
N GLY A 195 -8.71 -10.30 -19.69
CA GLY A 195 -8.55 -8.86 -19.92
C GLY A 195 -9.29 -8.00 -18.92
N ALA A 196 -9.39 -6.73 -19.23
CA ALA A 196 -10.11 -5.76 -18.44
C ALA A 196 -10.80 -4.70 -19.30
N VAL A 197 -11.90 -4.15 -18.77
CA VAL A 197 -12.50 -2.91 -19.26
C VAL A 197 -11.86 -1.76 -18.50
N ALA A 198 -11.36 -0.78 -19.22
CA ALA A 198 -10.88 0.47 -18.66
C ALA A 198 -11.62 1.67 -19.25
N VAL A 199 -11.46 2.83 -18.63
CA VAL A 199 -11.97 4.09 -19.15
C VAL A 199 -10.78 4.95 -19.57
N LYS A 200 -10.66 5.23 -20.86
CA LYS A 200 -9.63 6.07 -21.44
C LYS A 200 -10.30 7.19 -22.24
N ASP A 201 -9.89 8.43 -21.99
CA ASP A 201 -10.47 9.61 -22.67
C ASP A 201 -12.00 9.59 -22.63
N GLN A 202 -12.58 9.27 -21.48
CA GLN A 202 -14.03 9.14 -21.21
C GLN A 202 -14.74 8.02 -22.01
N LYS A 203 -14.00 7.16 -22.70
CA LYS A 203 -14.55 6.03 -23.46
C LYS A 203 -14.17 4.71 -22.80
N ARG A 204 -15.10 3.76 -22.81
CA ARG A 204 -14.80 2.38 -22.40
C ARG A 204 -13.93 1.73 -23.47
N VAL A 205 -12.87 1.08 -23.04
CA VAL A 205 -11.94 0.33 -23.88
C VAL A 205 -11.77 -1.08 -23.31
N ASN A 206 -11.81 -2.08 -24.18
CA ASN A 206 -11.60 -3.47 -23.86
C ASN A 206 -10.14 -3.84 -24.15
N ILE A 207 -9.40 -4.26 -23.12
CA ILE A 207 -7.99 -4.59 -23.25
C ILE A 207 -7.84 -6.08 -23.02
N LYS A 208 -7.27 -6.78 -24.01
CA LYS A 208 -6.98 -8.21 -23.91
C LYS A 208 -5.61 -8.44 -23.29
N ALA A 209 -5.56 -9.38 -22.35
CA ALA A 209 -4.33 -9.94 -21.81
C ALA A 209 -4.17 -11.38 -22.26
N LYS A 210 -3.07 -11.70 -22.94
CA LYS A 210 -2.84 -13.04 -23.49
C LYS A 210 -2.34 -14.04 -22.45
N LYS A 211 -1.62 -13.54 -21.42
CA LYS A 211 -0.96 -14.37 -20.42
C LYS A 211 -1.53 -14.11 -19.01
N ALA A 212 -1.63 -12.82 -18.59
CA ALA A 212 -2.07 -12.51 -17.26
C ALA A 212 -2.66 -11.09 -17.13
N VAL A 213 -3.60 -10.95 -16.20
CA VAL A 213 -4.00 -9.65 -15.61
C VAL A 213 -3.52 -9.64 -14.17
N VAL A 214 -2.75 -8.61 -13.80
CA VAL A 214 -2.18 -8.48 -12.45
C VAL A 214 -2.78 -7.26 -11.77
N LEU A 215 -3.43 -7.49 -10.62
CA LEU A 215 -4.02 -6.44 -9.80
C LEU A 215 -3.01 -5.91 -8.79
N THR A 216 -2.58 -4.67 -8.96
CA THR A 216 -1.64 -3.93 -8.08
C THR A 216 -2.21 -2.58 -7.67
N THR A 217 -3.52 -2.56 -7.41
CA THR A 217 -4.37 -1.38 -7.28
C THR A 217 -4.32 -0.72 -5.89
N GLY A 218 -3.45 -1.20 -5.00
CA GLY A 218 -3.37 -0.72 -3.63
C GLY A 218 -4.53 -1.19 -2.76
N GLY A 219 -4.80 -0.45 -1.70
CA GLY A 219 -5.79 -0.79 -0.69
C GLY A 219 -7.16 -0.12 -0.90
N TYR A 220 -7.90 0.01 0.22
CA TYR A 220 -9.25 0.57 0.25
C TYR A 220 -9.44 1.65 1.32
N GLU A 221 -8.36 2.18 1.87
CA GLU A 221 -8.40 3.14 2.98
C GLU A 221 -9.07 4.48 2.67
N PHE A 222 -9.35 4.75 1.39
CA PHE A 222 -10.15 5.90 0.93
C PHE A 222 -11.52 5.49 0.35
N ASP A 223 -11.94 4.25 0.58
CA ASP A 223 -13.29 3.80 0.27
C ASP A 223 -14.14 3.71 1.56
N PRO A 224 -15.05 4.68 1.81
CA PRO A 224 -15.81 4.70 3.06
C PRO A 224 -16.65 3.44 3.27
N GLU A 225 -17.18 2.84 2.22
CA GLU A 225 -17.98 1.62 2.29
C GLU A 225 -17.16 0.42 2.75
N SER A 226 -15.99 0.19 2.13
CA SER A 226 -15.09 -0.88 2.54
C SER A 226 -14.53 -0.66 3.94
N MET A 227 -14.17 0.59 4.29
CA MET A 227 -13.71 0.93 5.64
C MET A 227 -14.78 0.66 6.69
N HIS A 228 -16.03 1.02 6.41
CA HIS A 228 -17.14 0.74 7.33
C HIS A 228 -17.45 -0.76 7.43
N THR A 229 -17.32 -1.49 6.32
CA THR A 229 -17.65 -2.92 6.27
C THR A 229 -16.62 -3.79 6.97
N TYR A 230 -15.34 -3.49 6.80
CA TYR A 230 -14.27 -4.38 7.23
C TYR A 230 -13.54 -3.91 8.49
N CYS A 231 -13.44 -2.61 8.72
CA CYS A 231 -12.70 -2.09 9.84
C CYS A 231 -13.57 -1.94 11.07
N VAL A 232 -13.10 -2.44 12.19
CA VAL A 232 -13.77 -2.28 13.49
C VAL A 232 -13.58 -0.84 13.97
N GLY A 233 -14.68 -0.19 14.33
CA GLY A 233 -14.71 1.18 14.80
C GLY A 233 -15.02 2.18 13.69
N THR A 234 -15.17 3.45 14.08
CA THR A 234 -15.44 4.58 13.19
C THR A 234 -14.30 5.58 13.31
N HIS A 235 -14.28 6.61 12.48
CA HIS A 235 -13.28 7.70 12.55
C HIS A 235 -11.88 7.37 12.02
N PHE A 236 -11.77 6.43 11.11
CA PHE A 236 -10.55 6.25 10.32
C PHE A 236 -10.41 7.36 9.29
N ASN A 237 -9.18 7.81 9.12
CA ASN A 237 -8.83 8.74 8.06
C ASN A 237 -7.68 8.13 7.28
N GLY A 238 -7.88 7.95 5.98
CA GLY A 238 -6.85 7.44 5.10
C GLY A 238 -5.59 8.31 5.17
N LYS A 239 -4.43 7.66 5.26
CA LYS A 239 -3.13 8.30 5.09
C LYS A 239 -2.42 7.60 3.94
N GLY A 240 -2.03 8.35 2.94
CA GLY A 240 -1.43 7.78 1.75
C GLY A 240 -2.03 8.32 0.47
N ASN A 241 -2.13 7.48 -0.55
CA ASN A 241 -2.65 7.88 -1.84
C ASN A 241 -4.18 7.84 -1.87
N PRO A 242 -4.87 8.98 -2.10
CA PRO A 242 -6.33 9.02 -2.18
C PRO A 242 -6.94 8.14 -3.29
N GLY A 243 -6.11 7.66 -4.20
CA GLY A 243 -6.49 6.70 -5.22
C GLY A 243 -6.81 5.28 -4.69
N ASN A 244 -6.52 4.96 -3.42
CA ASN A 244 -6.78 3.64 -2.85
C ASN A 244 -8.25 3.48 -2.44
N THR A 245 -9.10 3.25 -3.40
CA THR A 245 -10.57 3.19 -3.26
C THR A 245 -11.14 1.79 -3.45
N GLY A 246 -10.36 0.73 -3.23
CA GLY A 246 -10.83 -0.65 -3.23
C GLY A 246 -11.22 -1.22 -4.60
N ASP A 247 -10.78 -0.62 -5.71
CA ASP A 247 -11.20 -1.06 -7.05
C ASP A 247 -10.78 -2.50 -7.35
N GLY A 248 -9.52 -2.85 -7.05
CA GLY A 248 -9.01 -4.21 -7.24
C GLY A 248 -9.69 -5.21 -6.32
N LEU A 249 -10.00 -4.81 -5.09
CA LEU A 249 -10.76 -5.64 -4.15
C LEU A 249 -12.09 -6.04 -4.76
N ARG A 250 -12.88 -5.08 -5.23
CA ARG A 250 -14.19 -5.34 -5.85
C ARG A 250 -14.07 -6.16 -7.14
N MET A 251 -13.08 -5.87 -7.97
CA MET A 251 -12.82 -6.65 -9.19
C MET A 251 -12.46 -8.11 -8.87
N ALA A 252 -11.58 -8.35 -7.90
CA ALA A 252 -11.20 -9.69 -7.48
C ALA A 252 -12.39 -10.46 -6.87
N GLN A 253 -13.18 -9.82 -6.00
CA GLN A 253 -14.40 -10.41 -5.45
C GLN A 253 -15.40 -10.81 -6.53
N SER A 254 -15.53 -10.04 -7.60
CA SER A 254 -16.42 -10.35 -8.71
C SER A 254 -16.03 -11.64 -9.45
N MET A 255 -14.80 -12.10 -9.27
CA MET A 255 -14.27 -13.37 -9.77
C MET A 255 -14.27 -14.48 -8.72
N GLY A 256 -14.83 -14.23 -7.53
CA GLY A 256 -14.90 -15.20 -6.45
C GLY A 256 -13.63 -15.30 -5.60
N ALA A 257 -12.74 -14.31 -5.64
CA ALA A 257 -11.58 -14.28 -4.77
C ALA A 257 -12.00 -14.23 -3.30
N LYS A 258 -11.32 -15.04 -2.48
CA LYS A 258 -11.52 -15.04 -1.03
C LYS A 258 -10.90 -13.79 -0.41
N LEU A 259 -11.52 -13.30 0.64
CA LEU A 259 -10.98 -12.23 1.48
C LEU A 259 -10.32 -12.84 2.71
N TRP A 260 -9.22 -12.23 3.13
CA TRP A 260 -8.45 -12.68 4.27
C TRP A 260 -7.91 -11.47 5.04
N HIS A 261 -8.00 -11.50 6.36
CA HIS A 261 -7.51 -10.46 7.27
C HIS A 261 -8.00 -9.04 6.96
N MET A 262 -9.23 -8.88 6.50
CA MET A 262 -9.78 -7.59 6.09
C MET A 262 -9.90 -6.58 7.24
N ASN A 263 -9.96 -7.05 8.48
CA ASN A 263 -9.95 -6.25 9.69
C ASN A 263 -8.55 -5.99 10.26
N ALA A 264 -7.50 -6.51 9.64
CA ALA A 264 -6.12 -6.27 10.02
C ALA A 264 -5.56 -5.11 9.20
N TYR A 265 -5.34 -3.98 9.82
CA TYR A 265 -4.79 -2.78 9.18
C TYR A 265 -3.75 -2.11 10.08
N SER A 266 -2.77 -1.50 9.45
CA SER A 266 -1.77 -0.69 10.12
C SER A 266 -2.28 0.72 10.29
N ALA A 267 -2.50 1.14 11.53
CA ALA A 267 -2.96 2.49 11.83
C ALA A 267 -2.29 3.03 13.10
N TYR A 268 -2.13 4.33 13.13
CA TYR A 268 -1.60 5.05 14.27
C TYR A 268 -2.36 6.38 14.45
N MET A 269 -2.18 6.98 15.62
CA MET A 269 -2.81 8.25 15.95
C MET A 269 -2.20 9.36 15.07
N ALA A 270 -3.05 10.05 14.35
CA ALA A 270 -2.65 11.16 13.49
C ALA A 270 -3.73 12.26 13.49
N PRO A 271 -3.36 13.53 13.55
CA PRO A 271 -4.32 14.61 13.41
C PRO A 271 -4.87 14.67 11.99
N LYS A 272 -6.15 15.00 11.89
CA LYS A 272 -6.79 15.37 10.64
C LYS A 272 -7.35 16.77 10.78
N PHE A 273 -6.87 17.68 9.94
CA PHE A 273 -7.38 19.04 9.92
C PHE A 273 -8.61 19.16 9.00
N PRO A 274 -9.56 20.04 9.32
CA PRO A 274 -10.69 20.32 8.44
C PRO A 274 -10.22 20.67 7.02
N GLY A 275 -10.83 20.05 6.01
CA GLY A 275 -10.47 20.28 4.61
C GLY A 275 -9.25 19.50 4.08
N ALA A 276 -8.48 18.84 4.95
CA ALA A 276 -7.39 17.97 4.51
C ALA A 276 -7.96 16.65 3.92
N GLN A 277 -7.43 16.22 2.78
CA GLN A 277 -7.82 14.94 2.15
C GLN A 277 -7.28 13.74 2.91
N THR A 278 -6.10 13.88 3.53
CA THR A 278 -5.41 12.81 4.24
C THR A 278 -5.09 13.23 5.67
N ALA A 279 -4.92 12.26 6.57
CA ALA A 279 -4.32 12.50 7.87
C ALA A 279 -2.85 12.89 7.72
N ILE A 280 -2.37 13.74 8.64
CA ILE A 280 -1.01 14.26 8.64
C ILE A 280 -0.20 13.53 9.72
N ASP A 281 1.05 13.22 9.42
CA ASP A 281 1.97 12.70 10.42
C ASP A 281 2.36 13.82 11.39
N ALA A 282 2.02 13.65 12.65
CA ALA A 282 2.43 14.56 13.71
C ALA A 282 3.18 13.76 14.79
N SER A 283 4.41 13.40 14.47
CA SER A 283 5.33 12.80 15.43
C SER A 283 6.14 13.93 16.07
N PRO A 284 5.86 14.31 17.32
CA PRO A 284 6.63 15.36 17.98
C PRO A 284 8.11 15.00 18.08
N LYS A 285 8.99 15.90 17.74
CA LYS A 285 10.44 15.73 17.86
C LYS A 285 10.97 15.92 19.28
N GLY A 286 10.13 16.43 20.15
CA GLY A 286 10.46 16.66 21.55
C GLY A 286 10.39 15.38 22.39
N PRO A 287 11.03 15.40 23.57
CA PRO A 287 11.10 14.24 24.44
C PRO A 287 9.85 13.99 25.26
N SER A 288 8.96 14.96 25.39
CA SER A 288 7.90 14.97 26.40
C SER A 288 6.53 15.17 25.76
N PHE A 289 5.88 14.06 25.44
CA PHE A 289 4.46 14.04 25.11
C PHE A 289 3.81 12.74 25.60
N ILE A 290 2.52 12.80 25.85
CA ILE A 290 1.70 11.64 26.23
C ILE A 290 0.38 11.66 25.46
N TRP A 291 -0.18 10.48 25.24
CA TRP A 291 -1.55 10.32 24.75
C TRP A 291 -2.50 10.06 25.92
N VAL A 292 -3.56 10.85 25.98
CA VAL A 292 -4.61 10.69 26.99
C VAL A 292 -5.97 10.45 26.32
N ASP A 293 -6.80 9.66 26.98
CA ASP A 293 -8.18 9.40 26.57
C ASP A 293 -9.13 10.55 26.93
N GLN A 294 -10.42 10.38 26.66
CA GLN A 294 -11.46 11.35 26.96
C GLN A 294 -11.61 11.62 28.48
N ASP A 295 -11.15 10.70 29.34
CA ASP A 295 -11.17 10.83 30.79
C ASP A 295 -9.84 11.40 31.33
N GLY A 296 -8.93 11.83 30.46
CA GLY A 296 -7.62 12.38 30.83
C GLY A 296 -6.60 11.33 31.27
N ARG A 297 -6.83 10.05 31.03
CA ARG A 297 -5.94 8.97 31.44
C ARG A 297 -4.97 8.63 30.33
N ARG A 298 -3.67 8.53 30.63
CA ARG A 298 -2.67 7.99 29.73
C ARG A 298 -2.97 6.53 29.44
N PHE A 299 -2.95 6.13 28.16
CA PHE A 299 -3.33 4.80 27.73
C PHE A 299 -2.33 4.11 26.79
N ALA A 300 -1.30 4.79 26.35
CA ALA A 300 -0.34 4.26 25.39
C ALA A 300 1.09 4.44 25.88
N ASN A 301 2.00 3.66 25.33
CA ASN A 301 3.42 3.93 25.37
C ASN A 301 3.80 4.58 24.03
N GLU A 302 4.11 5.86 24.06
CA GLU A 302 4.32 6.72 22.90
C GLU A 302 5.55 6.30 22.07
N LYS A 303 6.44 5.51 22.65
CA LYS A 303 7.66 5.00 21.98
C LYS A 303 7.51 3.60 21.41
N THR A 304 6.41 2.91 21.71
CA THR A 304 6.15 1.62 21.11
C THR A 304 5.37 1.77 19.80
N ASP A 305 5.55 0.82 18.95
CA ASP A 305 5.11 0.66 17.59
C ASP A 305 3.88 1.43 17.13
N GLY A 306 4.14 2.49 16.38
CA GLY A 306 3.10 3.28 15.76
C GLY A 306 2.09 2.47 14.95
N HIS A 307 2.52 1.39 14.31
CA HIS A 307 1.65 0.58 13.44
C HIS A 307 0.61 -0.26 14.20
N CYS A 308 0.85 -0.58 15.47
CA CYS A 308 -0.08 -1.36 16.30
C CYS A 308 -0.94 -0.50 17.23
N GLN A 309 -0.79 0.82 17.20
CA GLN A 309 -1.56 1.72 18.07
C GLN A 309 -3.07 1.57 17.89
N MET A 310 -3.53 1.17 16.72
CA MET A 310 -4.95 0.96 16.46
C MET A 310 -5.60 -0.01 17.46
N TYR A 311 -4.94 -1.11 17.81
CA TYR A 311 -5.47 -2.10 18.76
C TYR A 311 -5.67 -1.48 20.15
N THR A 312 -4.79 -0.57 20.53
CA THR A 312 -4.89 0.19 21.76
C THR A 312 -6.01 1.23 21.71
N VAL A 313 -6.15 1.94 20.59
CA VAL A 313 -7.15 3.00 20.40
C VAL A 313 -8.56 2.43 20.27
N MET A 314 -8.72 1.32 19.55
CA MET A 314 -10.03 0.71 19.25
C MET A 314 -10.62 -0.10 20.42
N TRP A 315 -10.09 0.04 21.62
CA TRP A 315 -10.66 -0.60 22.78
C TRP A 315 -12.08 -0.06 23.11
N LEU A 316 -13.06 -0.97 23.06
CA LEU A 316 -14.45 -0.65 23.41
C LEU A 316 -14.67 -0.83 24.91
N ASP A 317 -15.12 0.22 25.60
CA ASP A 317 -15.68 0.12 26.95
C ASP A 317 -17.13 -0.38 26.84
N ALA A 318 -17.31 -1.68 26.96
CA ALA A 318 -18.62 -2.31 26.84
C ALA A 318 -19.58 -1.92 27.98
N VAL A 319 -19.07 -1.48 29.13
CA VAL A 319 -19.89 -1.03 30.26
C VAL A 319 -20.48 0.35 30.01
N ARG A 320 -19.68 1.25 29.43
CA ARG A 320 -20.10 2.61 29.12
C ARG A 320 -20.57 2.79 27.67
N HIS A 321 -20.55 1.73 26.86
CA HIS A 321 -20.96 1.72 25.45
C HIS A 321 -20.26 2.81 24.61
N ARG A 322 -18.93 2.98 24.81
CA ARG A 322 -18.15 4.01 24.09
C ARG A 322 -16.73 3.55 23.78
N TYR A 323 -16.11 4.22 22.83
CA TYR A 323 -14.68 4.16 22.58
C TYR A 323 -14.00 5.32 23.31
N PRO A 324 -13.46 5.14 24.52
CA PRO A 324 -12.97 6.25 25.35
C PRO A 324 -11.70 6.92 24.80
N ARG A 325 -11.05 6.26 23.83
CA ARG A 325 -9.81 6.75 23.18
C ARG A 325 -10.06 7.35 21.81
N ILE A 326 -11.33 7.61 21.44
CA ILE A 326 -11.74 8.24 20.19
C ILE A 326 -12.74 9.38 20.51
N PRO A 327 -12.34 10.65 20.39
CA PRO A 327 -10.98 11.13 20.15
C PRO A 327 -10.03 10.90 21.35
N CYS A 328 -8.73 10.92 21.07
CA CYS A 328 -7.68 11.05 22.08
C CYS A 328 -6.94 12.37 21.90
N TYR A 329 -6.19 12.76 22.92
CA TYR A 329 -5.53 14.05 22.95
C TYR A 329 -4.03 13.86 23.17
N MET A 330 -3.22 14.61 22.43
CA MET A 330 -1.78 14.68 22.65
C MET A 330 -1.50 15.85 23.59
N VAL A 331 -0.90 15.56 24.74
CA VAL A 331 -0.44 16.54 25.70
C VAL A 331 1.08 16.61 25.65
N PHE A 332 1.65 17.78 25.45
CA PHE A 332 3.09 17.99 25.33
C PHE A 332 3.50 19.32 25.99
N ASP A 333 4.78 19.43 26.33
CA ASP A 333 5.36 20.62 26.93
C ASP A 333 5.85 21.63 25.87
N GLN A 334 6.21 22.84 26.35
CA GLN A 334 6.71 23.90 25.49
C GLN A 334 8.02 23.50 24.79
N ALA A 335 8.90 22.73 25.46
CA ALA A 335 10.15 22.29 24.86
C ALA A 335 9.95 21.33 23.70
N THR A 336 8.86 20.56 23.72
CA THR A 336 8.45 19.70 22.60
C THR A 336 7.87 20.52 21.45
N LEU A 337 7.05 21.53 21.76
CA LEU A 337 6.49 22.43 20.75
C LEU A 337 7.59 23.21 20.01
N ASP A 338 8.59 23.70 20.72
CA ASP A 338 9.70 24.48 20.14
C ASP A 338 10.59 23.67 19.20
N LYS A 339 10.56 22.36 19.29
CA LYS A 339 11.33 21.45 18.41
C LYS A 339 10.58 21.04 17.14
N GLY A 340 9.29 21.32 17.07
CA GLY A 340 8.43 21.05 15.90
C GLY A 340 7.86 19.64 15.85
#